data_d58ee487b05d48e37215f319c60d7551
#
_entry.id   d58ee487b05d48e37215f319c60d7551
#
_cell.length_a   1.000
_cell.length_b   1.000
_cell.length_c   1.000
_cell.angle_alpha   90.00
_cell.angle_beta   90.00
_cell.angle_gamma   90.00
#
_symmetry.space_group_name_H-M   'P 1'
#
loop_
_entity.id
_entity.type
_entity.pdbx_description
1 polymer ?
#
loop_
_entity_poly.entity_id
_entity_poly.type
_entity_poly.pdbx_seq_one_letter_code
_entity_poly.pdbx_strand_id
1 'polypeptide(L)'
;VVLIENGPMSARLAQLKAEDTILLDKTAFGFLLPGRFTDGEQLVLLSTGSGISPFLSMLQQPSVWERFQQIGLVHSVSHANELIFNNYINELNHHPLVGEYVDRLSYQPVVTRENVTGALNERLPQLLSNGSLAKGLRLDFTPEKTRFMLCGNPSMVADTFQSLLNMGYSMHRNRLPGQIIMENGF
;
A
#
# COMPACT_ATOMS: atom_id res chain seq x y z
N VAL A 1 7.98 0.70 14.31
CA VAL A 1 6.81 -0.06 14.81
C VAL A 1 5.62 0.87 14.87
N VAL A 2 4.50 0.50 14.25
CA VAL A 2 3.23 1.23 14.39
C VAL A 2 2.48 0.59 15.55
N LEU A 3 2.12 1.39 16.55
CA LEU A 3 1.38 0.94 17.72
C LEU A 3 -0.13 1.08 17.46
N ILE A 4 -0.87 0.01 17.67
CA ILE A 4 -2.33 -0.04 17.54
C ILE A 4 -2.93 0.17 18.93
N GLU A 5 -3.81 1.15 19.07
CA GLU A 5 -4.54 1.41 20.33
C GLU A 5 -5.29 0.15 20.78
N ASN A 6 -5.17 -0.19 22.07
CA ASN A 6 -5.74 -1.40 22.68
C ASN A 6 -5.24 -2.76 22.16
N GLY A 7 -4.18 -2.78 21.33
CA GLY A 7 -3.55 -4.02 20.90
C GLY A 7 -2.66 -4.63 21.99
N PRO A 8 -2.84 -5.89 22.40
CA PRO A 8 -2.04 -6.49 23.50
C PRO A 8 -0.55 -6.56 23.16
N MET A 9 -0.18 -6.74 21.91
CA MET A 9 1.21 -6.70 21.46
C MET A 9 1.74 -5.27 21.44
N SER A 10 0.93 -4.29 21.00
CA SER A 10 1.31 -2.87 20.97
C SER A 10 1.68 -2.35 22.34
N ALA A 11 0.92 -2.71 23.39
CA ALA A 11 1.22 -2.33 24.77
C ALA A 11 2.58 -2.84 25.27
N ARG A 12 2.99 -4.05 24.83
CA ARG A 12 4.32 -4.61 25.14
C ARG A 12 5.41 -3.93 24.32
N LEU A 13 5.20 -3.72 23.03
CA LEU A 13 6.16 -3.06 22.16
C LEU A 13 6.40 -1.59 22.54
N ALA A 14 5.39 -0.90 23.07
CA ALA A 14 5.52 0.47 23.54
C ALA A 14 6.46 0.62 24.77
N GLN A 15 6.72 -0.46 25.50
CA GLN A 15 7.62 -0.46 26.65
C GLN A 15 9.09 -0.68 26.29
N LEU A 16 9.37 -1.13 25.06
CA LEU A 16 10.73 -1.41 24.60
C LEU A 16 11.54 -0.12 24.47
N LYS A 17 12.80 -0.23 24.82
CA LYS A 17 13.82 0.81 24.69
C LYS A 17 14.88 0.36 23.68
N ALA A 18 15.70 1.30 23.22
CA ALA A 18 16.89 0.96 22.46
C ALA A 18 17.74 -0.03 23.26
N GLU A 19 18.32 -1.02 22.57
CA GLU A 19 19.14 -2.12 23.12
C GLU A 19 18.33 -3.25 23.82
N ASP A 20 17.02 -3.15 23.96
CA ASP A 20 16.22 -4.30 24.40
C ASP A 20 16.22 -5.42 23.35
N THR A 21 16.25 -6.65 23.86
CA THR A 21 16.24 -7.84 22.99
C THR A 21 14.80 -8.28 22.72
N ILE A 22 14.48 -8.51 21.43
CA ILE A 22 13.23 -9.11 20.99
C ILE A 22 13.51 -10.43 20.26
N LEU A 23 12.57 -11.36 20.37
CA LEU A 23 12.59 -12.60 19.60
C LEU A 23 11.77 -12.42 18.32
N LEU A 24 12.40 -12.71 17.19
CA LEU A 24 11.73 -12.76 15.88
C LEU A 24 11.74 -14.20 15.38
N ASP A 25 10.61 -14.62 14.76
CA ASP A 25 10.59 -15.88 14.04
C ASP A 25 11.56 -15.80 12.84
N LYS A 26 12.24 -16.91 12.55
CA LYS A 26 13.14 -17.00 11.39
C LYS A 26 12.39 -17.08 10.06
N THR A 27 11.12 -17.47 10.11
CA THR A 27 10.27 -17.64 8.93
C THR A 27 9.44 -16.38 8.71
N ALA A 28 9.58 -15.80 7.53
CA ALA A 28 8.68 -14.73 7.08
C ALA A 28 7.44 -15.37 6.45
N PHE A 29 6.27 -14.90 6.86
CA PHE A 29 4.98 -15.32 6.30
C PHE A 29 4.33 -14.14 5.59
N GLY A 30 3.54 -14.42 4.56
CA GLY A 30 2.76 -13.43 3.83
C GLY A 30 2.61 -13.74 2.34
N PHE A 31 1.67 -13.09 1.71
CA PHE A 31 1.31 -13.30 0.29
C PHE A 31 1.52 -12.07 -0.59
N LEU A 32 1.83 -10.92 0.00
CA LEU A 32 2.09 -9.67 -0.73
C LEU A 32 3.48 -9.68 -1.37
N LEU A 33 3.62 -10.47 -2.42
CA LEU A 33 4.88 -10.60 -3.17
C LEU A 33 4.69 -10.00 -4.57
N PRO A 34 5.33 -8.88 -4.92
CA PRO A 34 5.19 -8.24 -6.23
C PRO A 34 5.65 -9.13 -7.38
N GLY A 35 6.61 -10.03 -7.14
CA GLY A 35 7.09 -11.01 -8.12
C GLY A 35 6.06 -12.07 -8.53
N ARG A 36 4.89 -12.12 -7.91
CA ARG A 36 3.78 -12.98 -8.36
C ARG A 36 3.10 -12.45 -9.62
N PHE A 37 3.15 -11.16 -9.88
CA PHE A 37 2.67 -10.61 -11.13
C PHE A 37 3.71 -10.78 -12.23
N THR A 38 3.34 -11.49 -13.28
CA THR A 38 4.21 -11.74 -14.45
C THR A 38 3.97 -10.75 -15.58
N ASP A 39 2.90 -9.96 -15.52
CA ASP A 39 2.44 -9.02 -16.52
C ASP A 39 2.02 -7.67 -15.89
N GLY A 40 1.49 -6.74 -16.71
CA GLY A 40 1.11 -5.39 -16.30
C GLY A 40 2.30 -4.43 -16.28
N GLU A 41 2.01 -3.14 -16.31
CA GLU A 41 2.99 -2.05 -16.40
C GLU A 41 2.96 -1.17 -15.14
N GLN A 42 1.81 -1.13 -14.47
CA GLN A 42 1.53 -0.26 -13.33
C GLN A 42 1.25 -1.11 -12.08
N LEU A 43 1.87 -0.75 -10.95
CA LEU A 43 1.59 -1.34 -9.64
C LEU A 43 0.92 -0.30 -8.76
N VAL A 44 -0.27 -0.59 -8.27
CA VAL A 44 -1.01 0.29 -7.35
C VAL A 44 -1.13 -0.39 -5.99
N LEU A 45 -0.56 0.25 -4.99
CA LEU A 45 -0.45 -0.22 -3.61
C LEU A 45 -1.49 0.54 -2.76
N LEU A 46 -2.55 -0.14 -2.37
CA LEU A 46 -3.67 0.44 -1.62
C LEU A 46 -3.61 0.03 -0.15
N SER A 47 -3.41 0.98 0.74
CA SER A 47 -3.26 0.70 2.17
C SER A 47 -4.17 1.54 3.06
N THR A 48 -4.50 0.97 4.24
CA THR A 48 -5.03 1.74 5.38
C THR A 48 -4.18 1.55 6.63
N GLY A 49 -3.97 2.64 7.36
CA GLY A 49 -3.23 2.61 8.64
C GLY A 49 -1.87 1.92 8.51
N SER A 50 -1.61 0.94 9.37
CA SER A 50 -0.35 0.18 9.39
C SER A 50 -0.15 -0.74 8.19
N GLY A 51 -1.18 -1.00 7.39
CA GLY A 51 -1.09 -1.78 6.14
C GLY A 51 -0.17 -1.18 5.07
N ILE A 52 0.29 0.05 5.24
CA ILE A 52 1.33 0.63 4.38
C ILE A 52 2.70 -0.04 4.56
N SER A 53 2.99 -0.61 5.73
CA SER A 53 4.33 -1.12 6.09
C SER A 53 4.92 -2.12 5.10
N PRO A 54 4.21 -3.16 4.63
CA PRO A 54 4.75 -4.05 3.61
C PRO A 54 5.06 -3.33 2.29
N PHE A 55 4.29 -2.33 1.93
CA PHE A 55 4.51 -1.55 0.72
C PHE A 55 5.76 -0.68 0.80
N LEU A 56 6.01 -0.05 1.96
CA LEU A 56 7.26 0.68 2.19
C LEU A 56 8.49 -0.24 2.10
N SER A 57 8.38 -1.49 2.58
CA SER A 57 9.44 -2.49 2.41
C SER A 57 9.64 -2.89 0.95
N MET A 58 8.56 -3.05 0.17
CA MET A 58 8.65 -3.35 -1.26
C MET A 58 9.33 -2.22 -2.04
N LEU A 59 9.03 -0.97 -1.72
CA LEU A 59 9.59 0.20 -2.40
C LEU A 59 11.11 0.36 -2.19
N GLN A 60 11.71 -0.35 -1.24
CA GLN A 60 13.17 -0.40 -1.07
C GLN A 60 13.86 -1.46 -1.97
N GLN A 61 13.10 -2.25 -2.71
CA GLN A 61 13.61 -3.35 -3.53
C GLN A 61 13.75 -2.91 -5.01
N PRO A 62 14.95 -2.88 -5.59
CA PRO A 62 15.14 -2.52 -7.00
C PRO A 62 14.29 -3.35 -7.97
N SER A 63 14.10 -4.64 -7.68
CA SER A 63 13.32 -5.55 -8.53
C SER A 63 11.86 -5.12 -8.75
N VAL A 64 11.28 -4.36 -7.82
CA VAL A 64 9.92 -3.81 -7.96
C VAL A 64 9.91 -2.72 -9.04
N TRP A 65 10.91 -1.85 -9.02
CA TRP A 65 11.04 -0.73 -9.96
C TRP A 65 11.48 -1.19 -11.36
N GLU A 66 12.29 -2.24 -11.43
CA GLU A 66 12.66 -2.88 -12.69
C GLU A 66 11.45 -3.52 -13.36
N ARG A 67 10.53 -4.06 -12.55
CA ARG A 67 9.35 -4.78 -13.04
C ARG A 67 8.23 -3.85 -13.48
N PHE A 68 7.99 -2.73 -12.78
CA PHE A 68 6.88 -1.82 -13.06
C PHE A 68 7.38 -0.45 -13.52
N GLN A 69 6.75 0.05 -14.59
CA GLN A 69 7.09 1.36 -15.17
C GLN A 69 6.58 2.52 -14.30
N GLN A 70 5.44 2.31 -13.63
CA GLN A 70 4.81 3.29 -12.75
C GLN A 70 4.29 2.62 -11.49
N ILE A 71 4.45 3.30 -10.36
CA ILE A 71 3.98 2.81 -9.07
C ILE A 71 3.10 3.89 -8.43
N GLY A 72 1.89 3.51 -8.04
CA GLY A 72 0.98 4.33 -7.25
C GLY A 72 0.95 3.83 -5.81
N LEU A 73 1.27 4.68 -4.84
CA LEU A 73 1.14 4.37 -3.42
C LEU A 73 0.01 5.19 -2.82
N VAL A 74 -0.94 4.53 -2.20
CA VAL A 74 -2.08 5.15 -1.51
C VAL A 74 -2.05 4.79 -0.03
N HIS A 75 -2.03 5.80 0.82
CA HIS A 75 -2.14 5.63 2.27
C HIS A 75 -3.40 6.31 2.78
N SER A 76 -4.38 5.51 3.15
CA SER A 76 -5.65 5.99 3.70
C SER A 76 -5.65 5.89 5.22
N VAL A 77 -5.96 7.00 5.86
CA VAL A 77 -6.02 7.15 7.33
C VAL A 77 -7.28 7.90 7.73
N SER A 78 -7.60 7.89 9.02
CA SER A 78 -8.72 8.66 9.56
C SER A 78 -8.36 10.13 9.72
N HIS A 79 -7.19 10.43 10.28
CA HIS A 79 -6.74 11.76 10.64
C HIS A 79 -5.35 12.07 10.08
N ALA A 80 -5.07 13.36 9.83
CA ALA A 80 -3.82 13.82 9.21
C ALA A 80 -2.56 13.46 10.02
N ASN A 81 -2.65 13.43 11.33
CA ASN A 81 -1.54 13.05 12.22
C ASN A 81 -1.13 11.58 12.10
N GLU A 82 -1.93 10.74 11.44
CA GLU A 82 -1.60 9.34 11.14
C GLU A 82 -0.74 9.19 9.88
N LEU A 83 -0.55 10.25 9.08
CA LEU A 83 0.33 10.26 7.89
C LEU A 83 1.83 10.33 8.27
N ILE A 84 2.24 9.50 9.21
CA ILE A 84 3.59 9.52 9.82
C ILE A 84 4.72 9.11 8.85
N PHE A 85 4.38 8.55 7.69
CA PHE A 85 5.36 8.08 6.71
C PHE A 85 5.64 9.05 5.57
N ASN A 86 5.03 10.25 5.57
CA ASN A 86 5.22 11.24 4.49
C ASN A 86 6.69 11.61 4.30
N ASN A 87 7.42 11.89 5.38
CA ASN A 87 8.85 12.21 5.30
C ASN A 87 9.65 11.05 4.74
N TYR A 88 9.40 9.83 5.21
CA TYR A 88 10.08 8.63 4.71
C TYR A 88 9.84 8.42 3.21
N ILE A 89 8.60 8.62 2.72
CA ILE A 89 8.28 8.49 1.30
C ILE A 89 9.00 9.54 0.48
N ASN A 90 9.06 10.79 0.96
CA ASN A 90 9.76 11.88 0.30
C ASN A 90 11.29 11.67 0.28
N GLU A 91 11.83 10.96 1.26
CA GLU A 91 13.28 10.67 1.35
C GLU A 91 13.72 9.48 0.49
N LEU A 92 12.79 8.73 -0.13
CA LEU A 92 13.13 7.64 -1.04
C LEU A 92 14.01 8.07 -2.21
N ASN A 93 13.94 9.34 -2.63
CA ASN A 93 14.81 9.89 -3.67
C ASN A 93 16.31 9.91 -3.28
N HIS A 94 16.63 9.84 -1.99
CA HIS A 94 17.99 9.73 -1.47
C HIS A 94 18.40 8.27 -1.17
N HIS A 95 17.49 7.31 -1.39
CA HIS A 95 17.78 5.91 -1.10
C HIS A 95 18.82 5.34 -2.08
N PRO A 96 19.93 4.73 -1.60
CA PRO A 96 21.07 4.35 -2.44
C PRO A 96 20.75 3.34 -3.56
N LEU A 97 19.70 2.54 -3.40
CA LEU A 97 19.33 1.47 -4.35
C LEU A 97 18.17 1.83 -5.26
N VAL A 98 17.30 2.73 -4.85
CA VAL A 98 16.04 2.98 -5.58
C VAL A 98 15.78 4.46 -5.87
N GLY A 99 16.63 5.36 -5.38
CA GLY A 99 16.45 6.81 -5.54
C GLY A 99 16.29 7.26 -6.99
N GLU A 100 17.01 6.64 -7.91
CA GLU A 100 16.95 6.95 -9.36
C GLU A 100 15.59 6.63 -10.01
N TYR A 101 14.77 5.77 -9.36
CA TYR A 101 13.48 5.33 -9.91
C TYR A 101 12.30 6.13 -9.35
N VAL A 102 12.49 6.96 -8.33
CA VAL A 102 11.40 7.58 -7.54
C VAL A 102 10.51 8.51 -8.37
N ASP A 103 10.99 9.05 -9.48
CA ASP A 103 10.16 9.81 -10.42
C ASP A 103 8.98 9.00 -10.99
N ARG A 104 9.03 7.67 -10.88
CA ARG A 104 7.95 6.76 -11.28
C ARG A 104 6.93 6.51 -10.16
N LEU A 105 7.17 7.03 -8.95
CA LEU A 105 6.26 6.91 -7.81
C LEU A 105 5.27 8.08 -7.80
N SER A 106 3.99 7.76 -7.78
CA SER A 106 2.94 8.70 -7.42
C SER A 106 2.39 8.34 -6.04
N TYR A 107 2.48 9.27 -5.10
CA TYR A 107 1.95 9.08 -3.76
C TYR A 107 0.67 9.90 -3.57
N GLN A 108 -0.41 9.25 -3.12
CA GLN A 108 -1.68 9.89 -2.84
C GLN A 108 -2.13 9.59 -1.40
N PRO A 109 -2.01 10.55 -0.48
CA PRO A 109 -2.63 10.42 0.84
C PRO A 109 -4.16 10.55 0.74
N VAL A 110 -4.83 9.81 1.60
CA VAL A 110 -6.29 9.86 1.79
C VAL A 110 -6.58 10.05 3.27
N VAL A 111 -7.33 11.11 3.63
CA VAL A 111 -7.70 11.41 5.02
C VAL A 111 -9.22 11.51 5.12
N THR A 112 -9.85 10.51 5.74
CA THR A 112 -11.30 10.30 5.62
C THR A 112 -12.17 11.11 6.59
N ARG A 113 -11.59 11.71 7.63
CA ARG A 113 -12.32 12.48 8.66
C ARG A 113 -11.94 13.95 8.72
N GLU A 114 -11.04 14.39 7.87
CA GLU A 114 -10.56 15.77 7.82
C GLU A 114 -10.33 16.19 6.37
N ASN A 115 -10.47 17.48 6.09
CA ASN A 115 -10.08 18.07 4.82
C ASN A 115 -8.62 18.53 4.92
N VAL A 116 -7.74 17.86 4.19
CA VAL A 116 -6.29 18.14 4.16
C VAL A 116 -5.88 18.49 2.74
N THR A 117 -5.19 19.60 2.58
CA THR A 117 -4.68 20.02 1.27
C THR A 117 -3.75 18.95 0.68
N GLY A 118 -4.03 18.53 -0.55
CA GLY A 118 -3.27 17.49 -1.26
C GLY A 118 -3.70 16.06 -0.95
N ALA A 119 -4.61 15.84 0.01
CA ALA A 119 -5.20 14.54 0.28
C ALA A 119 -6.62 14.43 -0.31
N LEU A 120 -6.98 13.20 -0.71
CA LEU A 120 -8.39 12.86 -0.99
C LEU A 120 -9.09 12.56 0.35
N ASN A 121 -10.44 12.69 0.39
CA ASN A 121 -11.19 12.62 1.65
C ASN A 121 -12.34 11.60 1.65
N GLU A 122 -12.46 10.78 0.62
CA GLU A 122 -13.44 9.71 0.55
C GLU A 122 -12.81 8.34 0.83
N ARG A 123 -13.62 7.32 1.07
CA ARG A 123 -13.15 5.95 1.21
C ARG A 123 -12.64 5.38 -0.12
N LEU A 124 -11.68 4.46 -0.07
CA LEU A 124 -11.04 3.90 -1.27
C LEU A 124 -12.04 3.31 -2.29
N PRO A 125 -13.12 2.59 -1.90
CA PRO A 125 -14.10 2.10 -2.87
C PRO A 125 -14.76 3.23 -3.67
N GLN A 126 -15.10 4.36 -3.04
CA GLN A 126 -15.69 5.52 -3.70
C GLN A 126 -14.68 6.20 -4.64
N LEU A 127 -13.44 6.39 -4.16
CA LEU A 127 -12.37 7.00 -4.94
C LEU A 127 -11.98 6.17 -6.18
N LEU A 128 -12.12 4.84 -6.11
CA LEU A 128 -11.97 3.97 -7.26
C LEU A 128 -13.13 4.13 -8.24
N SER A 129 -14.38 4.04 -7.76
CA SER A 129 -15.56 4.05 -8.61
C SER A 129 -15.81 5.40 -9.31
N ASN A 130 -15.43 6.52 -8.68
CA ASN A 130 -15.57 7.85 -9.26
C ASN A 130 -14.34 8.33 -10.05
N GLY A 131 -13.28 7.50 -10.12
CA GLY A 131 -12.05 7.81 -10.85
C GLY A 131 -11.10 8.81 -10.16
N SER A 132 -11.45 9.33 -8.99
CA SER A 132 -10.63 10.31 -8.27
C SER A 132 -9.26 9.74 -7.87
N LEU A 133 -9.18 8.44 -7.57
CA LEU A 133 -7.93 7.80 -7.21
C LEU A 133 -6.97 7.72 -8.41
N ALA A 134 -7.46 7.30 -9.57
CA ALA A 134 -6.69 7.25 -10.80
C ALA A 134 -6.14 8.65 -11.16
N LYS A 135 -7.00 9.67 -11.07
CA LYS A 135 -6.63 11.07 -11.30
C LYS A 135 -5.57 11.55 -10.29
N GLY A 136 -5.73 11.27 -9.00
CA GLY A 136 -4.78 11.65 -7.96
C GLY A 136 -3.40 11.03 -8.16
N LEU A 137 -3.34 9.78 -8.59
CA LEU A 137 -2.11 9.06 -8.92
C LEU A 137 -1.57 9.39 -10.32
N ARG A 138 -2.33 10.09 -11.17
CA ARG A 138 -2.00 10.35 -12.59
C ARG A 138 -1.78 9.07 -13.39
N LEU A 139 -2.57 8.04 -13.09
CA LEU A 139 -2.52 6.73 -13.72
C LEU A 139 -3.85 6.45 -14.43
N ASP A 140 -3.79 5.68 -15.51
CA ASP A 140 -4.97 5.17 -16.21
C ASP A 140 -5.18 3.71 -15.81
N PHE A 141 -6.23 3.44 -15.05
CA PHE A 141 -6.49 2.10 -14.52
C PHE A 141 -7.20 1.24 -15.54
N THR A 142 -6.48 0.28 -16.10
CA THR A 142 -7.07 -0.75 -16.98
C THR A 142 -6.61 -2.15 -16.56
N PRO A 143 -7.44 -3.20 -16.73
CA PRO A 143 -7.06 -4.57 -16.37
C PRO A 143 -5.81 -5.08 -17.08
N GLU A 144 -5.53 -4.58 -18.28
CA GLU A 144 -4.35 -4.95 -19.05
C GLU A 144 -3.07 -4.42 -18.41
N LYS A 145 -3.10 -3.18 -17.91
CA LYS A 145 -1.90 -2.48 -17.46
C LYS A 145 -1.72 -2.52 -15.94
N THR A 146 -2.81 -2.45 -15.16
CA THR A 146 -2.74 -2.18 -13.74
C THR A 146 -2.81 -3.44 -12.89
N ARG A 147 -1.93 -3.53 -11.90
CA ARG A 147 -1.89 -4.56 -10.86
C ARG A 147 -2.09 -3.90 -9.50
N PHE A 148 -2.96 -4.48 -8.68
CA PHE A 148 -3.32 -3.94 -7.38
C PHE A 148 -2.81 -4.84 -6.26
N MET A 149 -2.24 -4.23 -5.23
CA MET A 149 -2.00 -4.86 -3.94
C MET A 149 -2.76 -4.12 -2.85
N LEU A 150 -3.50 -4.85 -2.03
CA LEU A 150 -4.32 -4.31 -0.95
C LEU A 150 -3.81 -4.83 0.39
N CYS A 151 -3.62 -3.91 1.35
CA CYS A 151 -3.27 -4.28 2.72
C CYS A 151 -3.87 -3.29 3.73
N GLY A 152 -4.42 -3.79 4.84
CA GLY A 152 -4.94 -2.94 5.90
C GLY A 152 -6.18 -3.51 6.56
N ASN A 153 -7.08 -2.63 6.99
CA ASN A 153 -8.31 -3.01 7.67
C ASN A 153 -9.13 -4.02 6.84
N PRO A 154 -9.58 -5.14 7.42
CA PRO A 154 -10.28 -6.20 6.69
C PRO A 154 -11.52 -5.72 5.92
N SER A 155 -12.31 -4.83 6.50
CA SER A 155 -13.49 -4.27 5.80
C SER A 155 -13.08 -3.44 4.60
N MET A 156 -12.03 -2.59 4.74
CA MET A 156 -11.51 -1.83 3.60
C MET A 156 -11.01 -2.76 2.49
N VAL A 157 -10.27 -3.80 2.83
CA VAL A 157 -9.74 -4.75 1.84
C VAL A 157 -10.90 -5.42 1.10
N ALA A 158 -11.93 -5.90 1.81
CA ALA A 158 -13.10 -6.55 1.21
C ALA A 158 -13.90 -5.60 0.30
N ASP A 159 -14.20 -4.38 0.77
CA ASP A 159 -15.00 -3.41 0.02
C ASP A 159 -14.24 -2.92 -1.23
N THR A 160 -12.92 -2.67 -1.08
CA THR A 160 -12.06 -2.25 -2.19
C THR A 160 -11.90 -3.36 -3.24
N PHE A 161 -11.73 -4.60 -2.77
CA PHE A 161 -11.68 -5.76 -3.65
C PHE A 161 -12.98 -5.92 -4.46
N GLN A 162 -14.14 -5.78 -3.81
CA GLN A 162 -15.43 -5.84 -4.50
C GLN A 162 -15.57 -4.73 -5.55
N SER A 163 -15.09 -3.51 -5.24
CA SER A 163 -15.09 -2.40 -6.21
C SER A 163 -14.22 -2.70 -7.42
N LEU A 164 -13.03 -3.28 -7.22
CA LEU A 164 -12.14 -3.69 -8.31
C LEU A 164 -12.75 -4.82 -9.16
N LEU A 165 -13.44 -5.79 -8.55
CA LEU A 165 -14.17 -6.81 -9.30
C LEU A 165 -15.24 -6.19 -10.23
N ASN A 166 -15.99 -5.21 -9.72
CA ASN A 166 -17.01 -4.49 -10.49
C ASN A 166 -16.40 -3.68 -11.65
N MET A 167 -15.13 -3.30 -11.54
CA MET A 167 -14.36 -2.62 -12.60
C MET A 167 -13.71 -3.60 -13.61
N GLY A 168 -13.96 -4.91 -13.48
CA GLY A 168 -13.46 -5.93 -14.40
C GLY A 168 -12.10 -6.55 -14.04
N TYR A 169 -11.54 -6.22 -12.88
CA TYR A 169 -10.33 -6.87 -12.37
C TYR A 169 -10.66 -8.23 -11.74
N SER A 170 -9.66 -9.10 -11.61
CA SER A 170 -9.82 -10.42 -11.00
C SER A 170 -8.72 -10.72 -9.99
N MET A 171 -9.03 -11.61 -9.03
CA MET A 171 -8.07 -12.05 -8.03
C MET A 171 -6.95 -12.86 -8.68
N HIS A 172 -5.71 -12.54 -8.36
CA HIS A 172 -4.56 -13.33 -8.75
C HIS A 172 -4.45 -14.61 -7.91
N ARG A 173 -4.33 -15.75 -8.58
CA ARG A 173 -4.13 -17.08 -7.98
C ARG A 173 -2.98 -17.79 -8.67
N ASN A 174 -2.34 -18.75 -7.98
CA ASN A 174 -1.16 -19.44 -8.52
C ASN A 174 -1.39 -20.10 -9.90
N ARG A 175 -2.61 -20.57 -10.16
CA ARG A 175 -2.98 -21.25 -11.44
C ARG A 175 -3.85 -20.40 -12.35
N LEU A 176 -4.25 -19.22 -11.91
CA LEU A 176 -5.11 -18.31 -12.65
C LEU A 176 -4.58 -16.88 -12.45
N PRO A 177 -3.76 -16.38 -13.35
CA PRO A 177 -3.27 -15.01 -13.29
C PRO A 177 -4.42 -14.01 -13.23
N GLY A 178 -4.30 -13.03 -12.38
CA GLY A 178 -5.26 -11.93 -12.20
C GLY A 178 -4.53 -10.67 -11.77
N GLN A 179 -5.26 -9.61 -11.51
CA GLN A 179 -4.70 -8.29 -11.29
C GLN A 179 -4.65 -7.87 -9.83
N ILE A 180 -5.25 -8.65 -8.90
CA ILE A 180 -5.39 -8.26 -7.50
C ILE A 180 -4.72 -9.27 -6.58
N ILE A 181 -3.82 -8.81 -5.72
CA ILE A 181 -3.28 -9.54 -4.57
C ILE A 181 -3.69 -8.76 -3.31
N MET A 182 -4.12 -9.46 -2.27
CA MET A 182 -4.51 -8.81 -1.03
C MET A 182 -4.11 -9.61 0.20
N GLU A 183 -3.90 -8.88 1.30
CA GLU A 183 -3.68 -9.41 2.63
C GLU A 183 -4.40 -8.54 3.65
N ASN A 184 -5.11 -9.16 4.58
CA ASN A 184 -5.75 -8.44 5.65
C ASN A 184 -4.69 -8.01 6.68
N GLY A 185 -4.64 -6.72 6.99
CA GLY A 185 -3.95 -6.23 8.17
C GLY A 185 -4.68 -6.66 9.45
N PHE A 186 -3.98 -6.62 10.56
CA PHE A 186 -4.52 -6.95 11.88
C PHE A 186 -5.37 -5.83 12.44
#